data_ca1c7097c0937c64fa5a53ed29ebf5d1
#
_entry.id   ca1c7097c0937c64fa5a53ed29ebf5d1
#
_cell.length_a   1.000
_cell.length_b   1.000
_cell.length_c   1.000
_cell.angle_alpha   90.00
_cell.angle_beta   90.00
_cell.angle_gamma   90.00
#
_symmetry.space_group_name_H-M   'P 1'
#
loop_
_entity.id
_entity.type
_entity.pdbx_description
1 polymer ?
#
loop_
_entity_poly.entity_id
_entity_poly.type
_entity_poly.pdbx_seq_one_letter_code
_entity_poly.pdbx_strand_id
1 'polypeptide(L)'
;IIIESNKRISDYSCLKSFDKLEIKTPNAGGEYLRSNLEKFVGDDYLEVYQQLAIAKMKEASKSEDKHLIQAINSIDEIDESISKLIERIREWYALYFPEMDVIKNNETYVRLIAENKTKEKIIEAKPDVFLIDSDYDEEINQSDLDIMNNYANSIYELQKSRKSIENYIEDKMESLAPNLKLLVGASLGAKLISHAGGLKRLATYPSSTVQIMGAEKALFRHLKS
;
A
#
# COMPACT_ATOMS: atom_id res chain seq x y z
N ILE A 1 31.20 4.88 38.77
CA ILE A 1 31.45 5.02 37.32
C ILE A 1 30.53 6.12 36.79
N ILE A 2 31.11 7.10 36.09
CA ILE A 2 30.33 8.15 35.43
C ILE A 2 30.32 7.85 33.95
N ILE A 3 29.10 7.85 33.36
CA ILE A 3 28.91 7.67 31.91
C ILE A 3 28.29 8.90 31.29
N GLU A 4 28.59 9.16 30.03
CA GLU A 4 27.98 10.21 29.24
C GLU A 4 26.92 9.57 28.34
N SER A 5 25.67 9.94 28.53
CA SER A 5 24.55 9.42 27.74
C SER A 5 23.35 10.34 27.81
N ASN A 6 22.59 10.40 26.74
CA ASN A 6 21.26 10.99 26.67
C ASN A 6 20.12 10.00 26.92
N LYS A 7 20.44 8.71 27.19
CA LYS A 7 19.50 7.65 27.52
C LYS A 7 19.57 7.29 29.00
N ARG A 8 18.53 6.66 29.53
CA ARG A 8 18.50 6.17 30.92
C ARG A 8 19.43 4.97 31.08
N ILE A 9 19.96 4.76 32.28
CA ILE A 9 20.85 3.62 32.60
C ILE A 9 20.12 2.27 32.35
N SER A 10 18.79 2.22 32.58
CA SER A 10 17.97 1.06 32.35
C SER A 10 17.95 0.56 30.89
N ASP A 11 18.26 1.44 29.96
CA ASP A 11 18.23 1.12 28.52
C ASP A 11 19.48 0.34 28.06
N TYR A 12 20.46 0.18 28.98
CA TYR A 12 21.70 -0.51 28.70
C TYR A 12 21.83 -1.80 29.52
N SER A 13 21.58 -2.94 28.88
CA SER A 13 21.64 -4.26 29.55
C SER A 13 23.03 -4.59 30.10
N CYS A 14 24.10 -4.11 29.42
CA CYS A 14 25.48 -4.32 29.81
C CYS A 14 25.90 -3.53 31.09
N LEU A 15 25.12 -2.53 31.49
CA LEU A 15 25.43 -1.68 32.64
C LEU A 15 24.77 -2.17 33.92
N LYS A 16 23.90 -3.18 33.87
CA LYS A 16 23.17 -3.74 35.04
C LYS A 16 24.08 -4.37 36.12
N SER A 17 25.31 -4.71 35.75
CA SER A 17 26.30 -5.33 36.65
C SER A 17 27.09 -4.36 37.55
N PHE A 18 26.85 -3.06 37.41
CA PHE A 18 27.61 -2.05 38.15
C PHE A 18 26.74 -1.40 39.25
N ASP A 19 27.24 -1.41 40.47
CA ASP A 19 26.50 -0.96 41.67
C ASP A 19 26.37 0.56 41.82
N LYS A 20 27.24 1.34 41.14
CA LYS A 20 27.26 2.82 41.23
C LYS A 20 27.50 3.41 39.89
N LEU A 21 26.42 3.78 39.18
CA LEU A 21 26.43 4.47 37.91
C LEU A 21 25.78 5.84 38.04
N GLU A 22 26.44 6.85 37.52
CA GLU A 22 25.94 8.22 37.40
C GLU A 22 25.99 8.66 35.95
N ILE A 23 24.94 9.29 35.45
CA ILE A 23 24.91 9.91 34.13
C ILE A 23 25.24 11.38 34.32
N LYS A 24 26.28 11.84 33.64
CA LYS A 24 26.71 13.24 33.62
C LYS A 24 27.10 13.63 32.18
N THR A 25 26.37 14.58 31.62
CA THR A 25 26.57 15.06 30.26
C THR A 25 26.67 16.58 30.24
N PRO A 26 27.77 17.19 29.76
CA PRO A 26 29.03 16.57 29.36
C PRO A 26 29.87 16.11 30.56
N ASN A 27 30.82 15.22 30.36
CA ASN A 27 31.81 14.83 31.36
C ASN A 27 33.25 14.85 30.79
N ALA A 28 34.25 14.87 31.68
CA ALA A 28 35.66 14.96 31.28
C ALA A 28 36.13 13.79 30.39
N GLY A 29 35.57 12.59 30.58
CA GLY A 29 35.88 11.42 29.74
C GLY A 29 35.35 11.56 28.33
N GLY A 30 34.08 12.02 28.19
CA GLY A 30 33.49 12.30 26.90
C GLY A 30 34.18 13.45 26.15
N GLU A 31 34.57 14.50 26.87
CA GLU A 31 35.36 15.61 26.30
C GLU A 31 36.75 15.15 25.81
N TYR A 32 37.42 14.34 26.60
CA TYR A 32 38.72 13.76 26.22
C TYR A 32 38.59 12.86 24.98
N LEU A 33 37.54 12.01 24.92
CA LEU A 33 37.27 11.14 23.78
C LEU A 33 37.03 11.98 22.50
N ARG A 34 36.17 12.98 22.59
CA ARG A 34 35.88 13.88 21.43
C ARG A 34 37.09 14.62 20.95
N SER A 35 37.92 15.10 21.86
CA SER A 35 39.16 15.85 21.54
C SER A 35 40.28 14.98 20.96
N ASN A 36 40.21 13.66 21.17
CA ASN A 36 41.23 12.70 20.72
C ASN A 36 40.63 11.59 19.85
N LEU A 37 39.52 11.86 19.16
CA LEU A 37 38.76 10.83 18.42
C LEU A 37 39.65 10.06 17.45
N GLU A 38 40.55 10.72 16.76
CA GLU A 38 41.49 10.12 15.80
C GLU A 38 42.41 9.03 16.41
N LYS A 39 42.64 9.07 17.74
CA LYS A 39 43.43 8.04 18.44
C LYS A 39 42.66 6.77 18.74
N PHE A 40 41.31 6.86 18.70
CA PHE A 40 40.42 5.78 19.11
C PHE A 40 39.64 5.20 17.93
N VAL A 41 39.59 5.90 16.81
CA VAL A 41 38.91 5.48 15.59
C VAL A 41 39.97 4.86 14.67
N GLY A 42 39.83 3.57 14.39
CA GLY A 42 40.66 2.85 13.43
C GLY A 42 40.32 3.22 11.98
N ASP A 43 41.12 2.77 11.04
CA ASP A 43 40.91 3.04 9.59
C ASP A 43 39.66 2.36 9.04
N ASP A 44 39.08 1.45 9.79
CA ASP A 44 37.86 0.65 9.46
C ASP A 44 36.53 1.34 9.84
N TYR A 45 36.56 2.58 10.34
CA TYR A 45 35.38 3.32 10.78
C TYR A 45 34.29 3.43 9.71
N LEU A 46 34.66 3.54 8.44
CA LEU A 46 33.71 3.59 7.32
C LEU A 46 32.93 2.28 7.18
N GLU A 47 33.62 1.15 7.30
CA GLU A 47 33.00 -0.16 7.25
C GLU A 47 32.01 -0.36 8.42
N VAL A 48 32.44 0.05 9.63
CA VAL A 48 31.58 0.00 10.83
C VAL A 48 30.33 0.87 10.66
N TYR A 49 30.47 2.08 10.11
CA TYR A 49 29.31 2.94 9.83
C TYR A 49 28.39 2.35 8.77
N GLN A 50 28.93 1.74 7.72
CA GLN A 50 28.14 1.05 6.70
C GLN A 50 27.35 -0.13 7.30
N GLN A 51 28.00 -0.97 8.10
CA GLN A 51 27.36 -2.09 8.78
C GLN A 51 26.26 -1.62 9.74
N LEU A 52 26.50 -0.55 10.50
CA LEU A 52 25.52 0.06 11.40
C LEU A 52 24.32 0.63 10.61
N ALA A 53 24.59 1.31 9.50
CA ALA A 53 23.53 1.82 8.63
C ALA A 53 22.68 0.70 8.05
N ILE A 54 23.31 -0.36 7.55
CA ILE A 54 22.63 -1.55 7.04
C ILE A 54 21.81 -2.23 8.14
N ALA A 55 22.36 -2.38 9.35
CA ALA A 55 21.65 -2.96 10.49
C ALA A 55 20.40 -2.13 10.87
N LYS A 56 20.53 -0.81 10.94
CA LYS A 56 19.40 0.09 11.19
C LYS A 56 18.35 0.07 10.08
N MET A 57 18.78 0.01 8.81
CA MET A 57 17.86 -0.16 7.69
C MET A 57 17.08 -1.47 7.77
N LYS A 58 17.77 -2.58 8.09
CA LYS A 58 17.12 -3.90 8.29
C LYS A 58 16.14 -3.88 9.46
N GLU A 59 16.49 -3.23 10.58
CA GLU A 59 15.58 -3.07 11.72
C GLU A 59 14.36 -2.23 11.35
N ALA A 60 14.58 -1.10 10.67
CA ALA A 60 13.50 -0.23 10.21
C ALA A 60 12.61 -0.88 9.15
N SER A 61 13.12 -1.82 8.34
CA SER A 61 12.32 -2.55 7.34
C SER A 61 11.46 -3.68 7.94
N LYS A 62 11.72 -4.11 9.18
CA LYS A 62 10.93 -5.14 9.87
C LYS A 62 9.57 -4.64 10.37
N SER A 63 9.29 -3.35 10.26
CA SER A 63 8.00 -2.79 10.70
C SER A 63 6.88 -3.30 9.81
N GLU A 64 5.93 -4.04 10.38
CA GLU A 64 4.83 -4.68 9.66
C GLU A 64 3.87 -3.68 9.01
N ASP A 65 3.77 -2.46 9.56
CA ASP A 65 2.95 -1.38 9.02
C ASP A 65 3.45 -0.87 7.66
N LYS A 66 4.73 -1.04 7.34
CA LYS A 66 5.28 -0.66 6.02
C LYS A 66 4.70 -1.51 4.90
N HIS A 67 4.56 -2.81 5.11
CA HIS A 67 3.92 -3.68 4.13
C HIS A 67 2.44 -3.36 3.97
N LEU A 68 1.75 -3.02 5.05
CA LEU A 68 0.36 -2.56 5.01
C LEU A 68 0.23 -1.25 4.21
N ILE A 69 1.14 -0.29 4.43
CA ILE A 69 1.18 0.99 3.68
C ILE A 69 1.36 0.74 2.17
N GLN A 70 2.29 -0.13 1.79
CA GLN A 70 2.49 -0.46 0.37
C GLN A 70 1.25 -1.14 -0.21
N ALA A 71 0.63 -2.05 0.51
CA ALA A 71 -0.57 -2.76 0.07
C ALA A 71 -1.75 -1.80 -0.17
N ILE A 72 -2.02 -0.87 0.76
CA ILE A 72 -3.15 0.07 0.58
C ILE A 72 -2.88 1.08 -0.54
N ASN A 73 -1.64 1.55 -0.69
CA ASN A 73 -1.29 2.45 -1.79
C ASN A 73 -1.40 1.75 -3.16
N SER A 74 -1.02 0.47 -3.24
CA SER A 74 -1.14 -0.30 -4.49
C SER A 74 -2.60 -0.51 -4.91
N ILE A 75 -3.57 -0.54 -3.99
CA ILE A 75 -5.00 -0.60 -4.35
C ILE A 75 -5.42 0.65 -5.12
N ASP A 76 -5.05 1.84 -4.64
CA ASP A 76 -5.42 3.10 -5.30
C ASP A 76 -4.80 3.19 -6.71
N GLU A 77 -3.54 2.72 -6.89
CA GLU A 77 -2.85 2.66 -8.19
C GLU A 77 -3.50 1.63 -9.14
N ILE A 78 -3.88 0.47 -8.62
CA ILE A 78 -4.58 -0.57 -9.39
C ILE A 78 -5.96 -0.07 -9.80
N ASP A 79 -6.72 0.58 -8.93
CA ASP A 79 -8.05 1.11 -9.23
C ASP A 79 -8.02 2.18 -10.33
N GLU A 80 -7.04 3.08 -10.28
CA GLU A 80 -6.82 4.07 -11.35
C GLU A 80 -6.47 3.40 -12.68
N SER A 81 -5.59 2.39 -12.64
CA SER A 81 -5.17 1.64 -13.82
C SER A 81 -6.33 0.86 -14.43
N ILE A 82 -7.07 0.11 -13.61
CA ILE A 82 -8.24 -0.66 -14.04
C ILE A 82 -9.28 0.26 -14.68
N SER A 83 -9.56 1.42 -14.10
CA SER A 83 -10.54 2.37 -14.65
C SER A 83 -10.19 2.78 -16.07
N LYS A 84 -8.93 3.17 -16.31
CA LYS A 84 -8.45 3.55 -17.66
C LYS A 84 -8.48 2.40 -18.65
N LEU A 85 -8.09 1.19 -18.20
CA LEU A 85 -8.08 0.02 -19.05
C LEU A 85 -9.50 -0.44 -19.43
N ILE A 86 -10.45 -0.30 -18.49
CA ILE A 86 -11.87 -0.65 -18.74
C ILE A 86 -12.50 0.30 -19.74
N GLU A 87 -12.25 1.61 -19.66
CA GLU A 87 -12.70 2.57 -20.68
C GLU A 87 -12.24 2.14 -22.07
N ARG A 88 -10.98 1.75 -22.20
CA ARG A 88 -10.41 1.29 -23.46
C ARG A 88 -11.03 -0.02 -23.95
N ILE A 89 -11.22 -1.03 -23.11
CA ILE A 89 -11.81 -2.29 -23.56
C ILE A 89 -13.28 -2.13 -23.93
N ARG A 90 -14.02 -1.26 -23.26
CA ARG A 90 -15.41 -0.97 -23.62
C ARG A 90 -15.53 -0.36 -25.02
N GLU A 91 -14.70 0.65 -25.33
CA GLU A 91 -14.66 1.25 -26.66
C GLU A 91 -14.25 0.24 -27.73
N TRP A 92 -13.26 -0.59 -27.43
CA TRP A 92 -12.72 -1.54 -28.39
C TRP A 92 -13.65 -2.73 -28.62
N TYR A 93 -14.18 -3.33 -27.55
CA TYR A 93 -15.07 -4.49 -27.65
C TYR A 93 -16.44 -4.13 -28.23
N ALA A 94 -16.87 -2.87 -28.11
CA ALA A 94 -18.09 -2.36 -28.72
C ALA A 94 -18.04 -2.38 -30.27
N LEU A 95 -16.86 -2.41 -30.88
CA LEU A 95 -16.72 -2.58 -32.33
C LEU A 95 -17.11 -3.99 -32.78
N TYR A 96 -17.03 -4.98 -31.91
CA TYR A 96 -17.37 -6.36 -32.15
C TYR A 96 -18.74 -6.74 -31.59
N PHE A 97 -19.03 -6.33 -30.37
CA PHE A 97 -20.25 -6.67 -29.65
C PHE A 97 -20.81 -5.46 -28.89
N PRO A 98 -21.46 -4.50 -29.60
CA PRO A 98 -21.97 -3.26 -29.01
C PRO A 98 -23.03 -3.51 -27.92
N GLU A 99 -23.79 -4.59 -28.00
CA GLU A 99 -24.84 -4.95 -27.03
C GLU A 99 -24.26 -5.22 -25.62
N MET A 100 -22.97 -5.49 -25.50
CA MET A 100 -22.30 -5.61 -24.20
C MET A 100 -22.42 -4.34 -23.36
N ASP A 101 -22.75 -3.17 -23.93
CA ASP A 101 -22.92 -1.94 -23.15
C ASP A 101 -24.12 -1.97 -22.18
N VAL A 102 -25.04 -2.92 -22.36
CA VAL A 102 -26.10 -3.18 -21.37
C VAL A 102 -25.52 -3.57 -20.00
N ILE A 103 -24.34 -4.18 -19.96
CA ILE A 103 -23.62 -4.53 -18.75
C ILE A 103 -22.91 -3.30 -18.17
N LYS A 104 -23.57 -2.59 -17.24
CA LYS A 104 -23.03 -1.38 -16.63
C LYS A 104 -21.93 -1.66 -15.58
N ASN A 105 -21.97 -2.83 -14.96
CA ASN A 105 -20.96 -3.23 -13.97
C ASN A 105 -19.65 -3.62 -14.66
N ASN A 106 -18.60 -2.85 -14.41
CA ASN A 106 -17.29 -3.00 -15.04
C ASN A 106 -16.61 -4.34 -14.73
N GLU A 107 -16.73 -4.82 -13.51
CA GLU A 107 -16.15 -6.10 -13.10
C GLU A 107 -16.81 -7.26 -13.85
N THR A 108 -18.13 -7.25 -13.92
CA THR A 108 -18.90 -8.24 -14.66
C THR A 108 -18.62 -8.18 -16.17
N TYR A 109 -18.50 -6.97 -16.73
CA TYR A 109 -18.17 -6.75 -18.13
C TYR A 109 -16.86 -7.43 -18.52
N VAL A 110 -15.79 -7.12 -17.80
CA VAL A 110 -14.45 -7.69 -18.05
C VAL A 110 -14.44 -9.21 -17.83
N ARG A 111 -15.08 -9.68 -16.76
CA ARG A 111 -15.17 -11.11 -16.45
C ARG A 111 -15.85 -11.89 -17.57
N LEU A 112 -16.97 -11.39 -18.10
CA LEU A 112 -17.70 -12.07 -19.18
C LEU A 112 -16.82 -12.23 -20.43
N ILE A 113 -16.04 -11.22 -20.81
CA ILE A 113 -15.13 -11.32 -21.94
C ILE A 113 -14.01 -12.31 -21.65
N ALA A 114 -13.37 -12.20 -20.47
CA ALA A 114 -12.23 -13.02 -20.09
C ALA A 114 -12.57 -14.52 -20.00
N GLU A 115 -13.76 -14.85 -19.48
CA GLU A 115 -14.20 -16.25 -19.29
C GLU A 115 -14.79 -16.87 -20.55
N ASN A 116 -15.52 -16.10 -21.37
CA ASN A 116 -16.29 -16.65 -22.50
C ASN A 116 -15.63 -16.43 -23.88
N LYS A 117 -14.86 -15.36 -24.04
CA LYS A 117 -14.04 -15.05 -25.22
C LYS A 117 -14.80 -14.71 -26.51
N THR A 118 -15.98 -15.25 -26.74
CA THR A 118 -16.76 -15.02 -27.98
C THR A 118 -18.17 -14.53 -27.64
N LYS A 119 -18.81 -13.82 -28.61
CA LYS A 119 -20.17 -13.27 -28.49
C LYS A 119 -21.18 -14.34 -28.13
N GLU A 120 -21.14 -15.48 -28.82
CA GLU A 120 -22.10 -16.59 -28.63
C GLU A 120 -22.04 -17.13 -27.18
N LYS A 121 -20.83 -17.36 -26.67
CA LYS A 121 -20.64 -17.86 -25.30
C LYS A 121 -21.04 -16.84 -24.25
N ILE A 122 -20.85 -15.54 -24.50
CA ILE A 122 -21.29 -14.47 -23.59
C ILE A 122 -22.82 -14.45 -23.52
N ILE A 123 -23.50 -14.57 -24.67
CA ILE A 123 -24.96 -14.64 -24.74
C ILE A 123 -25.48 -15.89 -24.01
N GLU A 124 -24.85 -17.05 -24.22
CA GLU A 124 -25.20 -18.29 -23.50
C GLU A 124 -25.02 -18.15 -21.97
N ALA A 125 -23.99 -17.43 -21.54
CA ALA A 125 -23.70 -17.19 -20.11
C ALA A 125 -24.69 -16.23 -19.43
N LYS A 126 -25.38 -15.37 -20.22
CA LYS A 126 -26.30 -14.34 -19.75
C LYS A 126 -27.52 -14.18 -20.68
N PRO A 127 -28.30 -15.25 -20.94
CA PRO A 127 -29.41 -15.17 -21.90
C PRO A 127 -30.48 -14.16 -21.50
N ASP A 128 -30.72 -13.96 -20.20
CA ASP A 128 -31.73 -13.02 -19.69
C ASP A 128 -31.39 -11.55 -19.95
N VAL A 129 -30.13 -11.26 -20.23
CA VAL A 129 -29.63 -9.89 -20.46
C VAL A 129 -29.59 -9.54 -21.94
N PHE A 130 -29.27 -10.52 -22.79
CA PHE A 130 -29.13 -10.37 -24.24
C PHE A 130 -30.36 -10.93 -24.95
N LEU A 131 -31.53 -10.32 -24.69
CA LEU A 131 -32.82 -10.71 -25.28
C LEU A 131 -33.03 -10.26 -26.73
N ILE A 132 -32.08 -9.53 -27.29
CA ILE A 132 -32.21 -8.90 -28.60
C ILE A 132 -31.52 -9.77 -29.63
N ASP A 133 -32.30 -10.23 -30.59
CA ASP A 133 -31.84 -10.78 -31.88
C ASP A 133 -31.17 -9.60 -32.64
N SER A 134 -29.85 -9.45 -32.42
CA SER A 134 -29.12 -8.38 -33.11
C SER A 134 -28.74 -8.86 -34.48
N ASP A 135 -29.29 -8.20 -35.52
CA ASP A 135 -28.85 -8.34 -36.92
C ASP A 135 -27.40 -7.83 -37.14
N TYR A 136 -26.69 -7.47 -36.06
CA TYR A 136 -25.30 -6.99 -36.13
C TYR A 136 -24.35 -8.18 -36.12
N ASP A 137 -24.09 -8.70 -37.28
CA ASP A 137 -23.20 -9.85 -37.49
C ASP A 137 -21.95 -9.36 -38.26
N GLU A 138 -21.06 -8.63 -37.54
CA GLU A 138 -19.78 -8.29 -38.14
C GLU A 138 -18.79 -9.45 -37.89
N GLU A 139 -18.29 -10.01 -39.00
CA GLU A 139 -17.19 -10.96 -38.95
C GLU A 139 -15.93 -10.26 -38.47
N ILE A 140 -15.54 -10.52 -37.23
CA ILE A 140 -14.27 -10.05 -36.69
C ILE A 140 -13.13 -11.00 -37.07
N ASN A 141 -11.97 -10.42 -37.38
CA ASN A 141 -10.77 -11.22 -37.56
C ASN A 141 -10.37 -11.90 -36.24
N GLN A 142 -10.06 -13.19 -36.28
CA GLN A 142 -9.67 -13.96 -35.09
C GLN A 142 -8.50 -13.34 -34.33
N SER A 143 -7.51 -12.78 -35.03
CA SER A 143 -6.37 -12.12 -34.38
C SER A 143 -6.77 -10.88 -33.59
N ASP A 144 -7.76 -10.13 -34.03
CA ASP A 144 -8.26 -8.94 -33.35
C ASP A 144 -9.06 -9.34 -32.11
N LEU A 145 -9.88 -10.40 -32.23
CA LEU A 145 -10.60 -10.96 -31.10
C LEU A 145 -9.64 -11.51 -30.02
N ASP A 146 -8.59 -12.20 -30.43
CA ASP A 146 -7.58 -12.75 -29.51
C ASP A 146 -6.85 -11.65 -28.73
N ILE A 147 -6.52 -10.53 -29.39
CA ILE A 147 -5.88 -9.39 -28.73
C ILE A 147 -6.83 -8.72 -27.72
N MET A 148 -8.10 -8.52 -28.07
CA MET A 148 -9.11 -7.97 -27.15
C MET A 148 -9.32 -8.88 -25.95
N ASN A 149 -9.39 -10.20 -26.16
CA ASN A 149 -9.52 -11.19 -25.09
C ASN A 149 -8.29 -11.18 -24.18
N ASN A 150 -7.08 -11.11 -24.72
CA ASN A 150 -5.85 -11.02 -23.94
C ASN A 150 -5.80 -9.73 -23.09
N TYR A 151 -6.28 -8.62 -23.67
CA TYR A 151 -6.38 -7.36 -22.96
C TYR A 151 -7.39 -7.42 -21.81
N ALA A 152 -8.58 -7.99 -22.06
CA ALA A 152 -9.59 -8.22 -21.03
C ALA A 152 -9.09 -9.16 -19.91
N ASN A 153 -8.37 -10.23 -20.26
CA ASN A 153 -7.75 -11.13 -19.31
C ASN A 153 -6.74 -10.38 -18.40
N SER A 154 -5.95 -9.47 -18.95
CA SER A 154 -5.00 -8.68 -18.15
C SER A 154 -5.72 -7.82 -17.10
N ILE A 155 -6.85 -7.21 -17.47
CA ILE A 155 -7.67 -6.44 -16.53
C ILE A 155 -8.28 -7.37 -15.46
N TYR A 156 -8.76 -8.54 -15.87
CA TYR A 156 -9.36 -9.53 -14.97
C TYR A 156 -8.36 -10.02 -13.91
N GLU A 157 -7.12 -10.28 -14.31
CA GLU A 157 -6.05 -10.64 -13.37
C GLU A 157 -5.68 -9.49 -12.42
N LEU A 158 -5.74 -8.22 -12.89
CA LEU A 158 -5.58 -7.06 -12.00
C LEU A 158 -6.72 -6.97 -10.98
N GLN A 159 -7.98 -7.23 -11.38
CA GLN A 159 -9.11 -7.26 -10.45
C GLN A 159 -8.96 -8.35 -9.39
N LYS A 160 -8.49 -9.54 -9.77
CA LYS A 160 -8.18 -10.63 -8.83
C LYS A 160 -7.06 -10.25 -7.87
N SER A 161 -6.00 -9.64 -8.39
CA SER A 161 -4.87 -9.17 -7.57
C SER A 161 -5.33 -8.12 -6.56
N ARG A 162 -6.16 -7.16 -6.99
CA ARG A 162 -6.79 -6.16 -6.12
C ARG A 162 -7.56 -6.83 -4.98
N LYS A 163 -8.38 -7.83 -5.29
CA LYS A 163 -9.16 -8.56 -4.28
C LYS A 163 -8.27 -9.32 -3.29
N SER A 164 -7.20 -9.91 -3.78
CA SER A 164 -6.20 -10.58 -2.93
C SER A 164 -5.51 -9.60 -1.97
N ILE A 165 -5.18 -8.39 -2.44
CA ILE A 165 -4.59 -7.33 -1.61
C ILE A 165 -5.59 -6.82 -0.57
N GLU A 166 -6.87 -6.67 -0.92
CA GLU A 166 -7.93 -6.33 0.06
C GLU A 166 -7.99 -7.35 1.20
N ASN A 167 -8.01 -8.64 0.87
CA ASN A 167 -8.01 -9.70 1.88
C ASN A 167 -6.75 -9.65 2.75
N TYR A 168 -5.58 -9.43 2.15
CA TYR A 168 -4.33 -9.25 2.88
C TYR A 168 -4.38 -8.06 3.85
N ILE A 169 -4.95 -6.92 3.43
CA ILE A 169 -5.13 -5.74 4.30
C ILE A 169 -6.08 -6.07 5.44
N GLU A 170 -7.16 -6.79 5.18
CA GLU A 170 -8.14 -7.22 6.19
C GLU A 170 -7.47 -8.05 7.30
N ASP A 171 -6.66 -9.05 6.91
CA ASP A 171 -5.95 -9.92 7.85
C ASP A 171 -4.85 -9.16 8.60
N LYS A 172 -4.10 -8.29 7.91
CA LYS A 172 -3.05 -7.48 8.53
C LYS A 172 -3.60 -6.48 9.52
N MET A 173 -4.72 -5.84 9.23
CA MET A 173 -5.37 -4.91 10.15
C MET A 173 -5.92 -5.60 11.39
N GLU A 174 -6.38 -6.85 11.28
CA GLU A 174 -6.80 -7.65 12.43
C GLU A 174 -5.65 -7.88 13.41
N SER A 175 -4.44 -8.17 12.90
CA SER A 175 -3.28 -8.43 13.73
C SER A 175 -2.59 -7.16 14.24
N LEU A 176 -2.51 -6.11 13.39
CA LEU A 176 -1.71 -4.92 13.65
C LEU A 176 -2.47 -3.84 14.44
N ALA A 177 -3.73 -3.62 14.10
CA ALA A 177 -4.53 -2.52 14.66
C ALA A 177 -6.03 -2.90 14.80
N PRO A 178 -6.38 -3.94 15.58
CA PRO A 178 -7.75 -4.47 15.66
C PRO A 178 -8.75 -3.42 16.15
N ASN A 179 -8.37 -2.56 17.09
CA ASN A 179 -9.25 -1.50 17.58
C ASN A 179 -9.54 -0.44 16.51
N LEU A 180 -8.55 -0.08 15.70
CA LEU A 180 -8.74 0.85 14.60
C LEU A 180 -9.62 0.24 13.50
N LYS A 181 -9.37 -1.04 13.17
CA LYS A 181 -10.20 -1.81 12.25
C LYS A 181 -11.66 -1.86 12.69
N LEU A 182 -11.92 -2.09 13.98
CA LEU A 182 -13.26 -2.13 14.55
C LEU A 182 -14.00 -0.79 14.41
N LEU A 183 -13.27 0.32 14.56
CA LEU A 183 -13.86 1.67 14.51
C LEU A 183 -14.17 2.16 13.10
N VAL A 184 -13.27 1.93 12.14
CA VAL A 184 -13.34 2.56 10.82
C VAL A 184 -13.26 1.55 9.66
N GLY A 185 -13.10 0.27 9.93
CA GLY A 185 -12.85 -0.77 8.94
C GLY A 185 -11.39 -0.86 8.51
N ALA A 186 -11.04 -1.97 7.85
CA ALA A 186 -9.65 -2.26 7.48
C ALA A 186 -9.10 -1.27 6.45
N SER A 187 -9.82 -1.01 5.38
CA SER A 187 -9.37 -0.15 4.28
C SER A 187 -9.12 1.29 4.74
N LEU A 188 -10.08 1.91 5.43
CA LEU A 188 -9.92 3.28 5.92
C LEU A 188 -8.86 3.35 7.02
N GLY A 189 -8.80 2.36 7.91
CA GLY A 189 -7.76 2.26 8.94
C GLY A 189 -6.35 2.17 8.33
N ALA A 190 -6.17 1.37 7.29
CA ALA A 190 -4.92 1.26 6.56
C ALA A 190 -4.54 2.57 5.83
N LYS A 191 -5.53 3.28 5.24
CA LYS A 191 -5.30 4.62 4.64
C LYS A 191 -4.86 5.64 5.68
N LEU A 192 -5.45 5.66 6.88
CA LEU A 192 -5.01 6.54 7.97
C LEU A 192 -3.56 6.24 8.39
N ILE A 193 -3.19 4.96 8.52
CA ILE A 193 -1.81 4.54 8.82
C ILE A 193 -0.86 4.98 7.70
N SER A 194 -1.25 4.83 6.43
CA SER A 194 -0.47 5.26 5.27
C SER A 194 -0.25 6.78 5.27
N HIS A 195 -1.31 7.56 5.42
CA HIS A 195 -1.22 9.03 5.48
C HIS A 195 -0.36 9.53 6.64
N ALA A 196 -0.41 8.87 7.79
CA ALA A 196 0.45 9.20 8.92
C ALA A 196 1.91 8.78 8.69
N GLY A 197 2.19 7.88 7.75
CA GLY A 197 3.51 7.30 7.53
C GLY A 197 3.89 6.21 8.54
N GLY A 198 2.90 5.60 9.20
CA GLY A 198 3.05 4.46 10.12
C GLY A 198 2.12 4.51 11.33
N LEU A 199 1.83 3.33 11.88
CA LEU A 199 0.93 3.17 13.04
C LEU A 199 1.42 3.92 14.27
N LYS A 200 2.73 3.85 14.57
CA LYS A 200 3.33 4.55 15.69
C LYS A 200 3.14 6.06 15.60
N ARG A 201 3.26 6.61 14.41
CA ARG A 201 3.09 8.04 14.16
C ARG A 201 1.62 8.44 14.25
N LEU A 202 0.72 7.63 13.68
CA LEU A 202 -0.72 7.84 13.81
C LEU A 202 -1.15 7.93 15.27
N ALA A 203 -0.62 7.04 16.14
CA ALA A 203 -0.91 7.02 17.57
C ALA A 203 -0.46 8.29 18.34
N THR A 204 0.41 9.10 17.77
CA THR A 204 0.85 10.39 18.38
C THR A 204 0.02 11.59 17.93
N TYR A 205 -0.85 11.44 16.95
CA TYR A 205 -1.65 12.54 16.44
C TYR A 205 -2.85 12.86 17.35
N PRO A 206 -3.17 14.13 17.54
CA PRO A 206 -4.41 14.54 18.19
C PRO A 206 -5.62 14.14 17.34
N SER A 207 -6.76 13.89 17.98
CA SER A 207 -7.99 13.46 17.31
C SER A 207 -8.45 14.43 16.21
N SER A 208 -8.25 15.73 16.40
CA SER A 208 -8.56 16.76 15.41
C SER A 208 -7.76 16.60 14.12
N THR A 209 -6.49 16.19 14.22
CA THR A 209 -5.65 15.92 13.04
C THR A 209 -6.12 14.66 12.32
N VAL A 210 -6.42 13.59 13.07
CA VAL A 210 -6.91 12.34 12.47
C VAL A 210 -8.24 12.56 11.75
N GLN A 211 -9.12 13.39 12.30
CA GLN A 211 -10.44 13.66 11.73
C GLN A 211 -10.39 14.31 10.34
N ILE A 212 -9.40 15.15 10.05
CA ILE A 212 -9.25 15.85 8.77
C ILE A 212 -8.27 15.15 7.81
N MET A 213 -7.62 14.10 8.27
CA MET A 213 -6.59 13.39 7.51
C MET A 213 -7.16 12.81 6.21
N GLY A 214 -6.50 13.11 5.09
CA GLY A 214 -6.94 12.71 3.75
C GLY A 214 -7.97 13.66 3.11
N ALA A 215 -8.56 14.57 3.88
CA ALA A 215 -9.54 15.56 3.41
C ALA A 215 -9.03 17.01 3.44
N GLU A 216 -7.75 17.20 3.70
CA GLU A 216 -7.14 18.54 3.93
C GLU A 216 -7.37 19.49 2.74
N LYS A 217 -7.21 18.99 1.51
CA LYS A 217 -7.41 19.79 0.29
C LYS A 217 -8.86 20.26 0.14
N ALA A 218 -9.84 19.41 0.49
CA ALA A 218 -11.25 19.76 0.43
C ALA A 218 -11.61 20.80 1.51
N LEU A 219 -11.12 20.60 2.73
CA LEU A 219 -11.32 21.51 3.85
C LEU A 219 -10.74 22.91 3.56
N PHE A 220 -9.48 22.97 3.12
CA PHE A 220 -8.83 24.25 2.81
C PHE A 220 -9.42 24.95 1.58
N ARG A 221 -10.01 24.24 0.64
CA ARG A 221 -10.74 24.84 -0.48
C ARG A 221 -12.01 25.53 -0.02
N HIS A 222 -12.74 24.91 0.90
CA HIS A 222 -13.95 25.48 1.48
C HIS A 222 -13.68 26.71 2.37
N LEU A 223 -12.52 26.75 3.05
CA LEU A 223 -12.12 27.89 3.87
C LEU A 223 -11.63 29.10 3.06
N LYS A 224 -11.33 28.94 1.77
CA LYS A 224 -10.88 30.02 0.86
C LYS A 224 -11.99 30.59 -0.02
N SER A 225 -13.16 29.99 -0.01
CA SER A 225 -14.39 30.50 -0.67
C SER A 225 -15.25 31.28 0.29
#